data_10e6dca097cf81030841f22065cc9e5f
#
_entry.id   10e6dca097cf81030841f22065cc9e5f
#
_cell.length_a   1.000
_cell.length_b   1.000
_cell.length_c   1.000
_cell.angle_alpha   90.00
_cell.angle_beta   90.00
_cell.angle_gamma   90.00
#
_symmetry.space_group_name_H-M   'P 1'
#
loop_
_entity.id
_entity.type
_entity.pdbx_description
1 polymer ?
#
loop_
_entity_poly.entity_id
_entity_poly.type
_entity_poly.pdbx_seq_one_letter_code
_entity_poly.pdbx_strand_id
1 'polypeptide(L)'
;MQLRNWRTVVGLLLLAATAHAADLGPGENWGLDNSDASVDRSTAALVIQVGRFNHATIDQQAKASSASVSQIGNHDTAMLSQVGEDLLIAVKQGGDSNAVTITQTGQHLSATVIQQGRNNQADVSQAGVGLRLVVTQVGDGGRVRTVQ
;
A
#
# COMPACT_ATOMS: atom_id res chain seq x y z
N MET A 1 -28.02 31.84 11.33
CA MET A 1 -26.59 31.57 11.19
C MET A 1 -26.38 30.10 11.58
N GLN A 2 -26.40 29.18 10.60
CA GLN A 2 -26.26 27.75 10.86
C GLN A 2 -24.79 27.38 10.74
N LEU A 3 -24.19 26.93 11.82
CA LEU A 3 -22.87 26.34 11.88
C LEU A 3 -22.93 24.96 11.21
N ARG A 4 -22.39 24.85 9.99
CA ARG A 4 -22.22 23.57 9.31
C ARG A 4 -21.08 22.82 10.01
N ASN A 5 -21.43 21.79 10.77
CA ASN A 5 -20.48 20.87 11.39
C ASN A 5 -19.65 20.14 10.32
N TRP A 6 -18.42 20.52 10.18
CA TRP A 6 -17.42 19.84 9.35
C TRP A 6 -16.96 18.60 10.13
N ARG A 7 -17.51 17.45 9.78
CA ARG A 7 -16.98 16.19 10.27
C ARG A 7 -15.78 15.80 9.40
N THR A 8 -14.59 16.07 9.90
CA THR A 8 -13.36 15.48 9.37
C THR A 8 -13.35 14.01 9.78
N VAL A 9 -13.49 13.10 8.83
CA VAL A 9 -13.33 11.67 9.12
C VAL A 9 -11.85 11.36 8.93
N VAL A 10 -11.13 11.20 10.04
CA VAL A 10 -9.79 10.62 10.05
C VAL A 10 -9.99 9.12 10.26
N GLY A 11 -9.91 8.35 9.19
CA GLY A 11 -9.92 6.89 9.27
C GLY A 11 -8.48 6.38 9.30
N LEU A 12 -8.05 5.85 10.44
CA LEU A 12 -6.82 5.05 10.53
C LEU A 12 -7.25 3.59 10.44
N LEU A 13 -7.03 2.97 9.29
CA LEU A 13 -7.22 1.53 9.13
C LEU A 13 -5.85 0.86 9.21
N LEU A 14 -5.57 0.23 10.35
CA LEU A 14 -4.41 -0.63 10.53
C LEU A 14 -4.85 -2.06 10.16
N LEU A 15 -4.56 -2.50 8.95
CA LEU A 15 -4.67 -3.92 8.59
C LEU A 15 -3.35 -4.61 8.94
N ALA A 16 -3.30 -5.21 10.11
CA ALA A 16 -2.26 -6.19 10.42
C ALA A 16 -2.59 -7.46 9.64
N ALA A 17 -1.74 -7.82 8.68
CA ALA A 17 -1.79 -9.16 8.09
C ALA A 17 -1.62 -10.19 9.22
N THR A 18 -2.51 -11.17 9.29
CA THR A 18 -2.48 -12.23 10.28
C THR A 18 -1.17 -13.01 10.13
N ALA A 19 -0.24 -12.79 11.06
CA ALA A 19 0.81 -13.74 11.29
C ALA A 19 0.15 -15.05 11.75
N HIS A 20 0.30 -16.12 11.01
CA HIS A 20 -0.02 -17.46 11.51
C HIS A 20 1.01 -17.78 12.59
N ALA A 21 0.61 -17.59 13.85
CA ALA A 21 1.32 -18.21 14.93
C ALA A 21 1.18 -19.73 14.75
N ALA A 22 2.29 -20.41 14.49
CA ALA A 22 2.32 -21.85 14.52
C ALA A 22 1.84 -22.29 15.89
N ASP A 23 0.83 -23.15 15.93
CA ASP A 23 0.33 -23.80 17.12
C ASP A 23 1.48 -24.60 17.78
N LEU A 24 2.00 -24.07 18.88
CA LEU A 24 2.97 -24.79 19.72
C LEU A 24 2.18 -25.72 20.60
N GLY A 25 2.02 -26.95 20.14
CA GLY A 25 1.48 -28.05 20.97
C GLY A 25 2.33 -28.27 22.23
N PRO A 26 1.73 -28.67 23.38
CA PRO A 26 2.46 -28.90 24.60
C PRO A 26 3.29 -30.21 24.51
N GLY A 27 4.62 -30.09 24.33
CA GLY A 27 5.53 -31.23 24.34
C GLY A 27 6.81 -31.13 23.56
N GLU A 28 7.13 -30.01 22.95
CA GLU A 28 8.34 -29.87 22.15
C GLU A 28 9.53 -29.38 22.99
N ASN A 29 10.58 -30.18 22.90
CA ASN A 29 11.84 -30.06 23.60
C ASN A 29 12.58 -28.77 23.27
N TRP A 30 13.01 -28.02 24.27
CA TRP A 30 13.82 -26.81 24.14
C TRP A 30 15.25 -27.13 23.64
N GLY A 31 15.39 -27.73 22.48
CA GLY A 31 16.65 -27.80 21.76
C GLY A 31 16.82 -26.52 20.99
N LEU A 32 17.80 -25.70 21.35
CA LEU A 32 18.26 -24.58 20.55
C LEU A 32 18.92 -25.14 19.28
N ASP A 33 18.12 -25.63 18.35
CA ASP A 33 18.55 -25.86 16.99
C ASP A 33 18.40 -24.53 16.24
N ASN A 34 19.54 -23.86 16.07
CA ASN A 34 19.67 -22.53 15.48
C ASN A 34 19.49 -22.55 13.94
N SER A 35 18.87 -23.59 13.40
CA SER A 35 18.73 -23.81 11.96
C SER A 35 17.37 -23.41 11.39
N ASP A 36 16.39 -23.03 12.23
CA ASP A 36 15.06 -22.58 11.76
C ASP A 36 14.68 -21.22 12.35
N ALA A 37 15.61 -20.28 12.31
CA ALA A 37 15.24 -18.87 12.35
C ALA A 37 14.56 -18.53 11.01
N SER A 38 13.34 -19.01 10.81
CA SER A 38 12.45 -18.39 9.84
C SER A 38 12.25 -16.96 10.33
N VAL A 39 13.03 -16.05 9.80
CA VAL A 39 12.77 -14.61 9.95
C VAL A 39 11.38 -14.42 9.38
N ASP A 40 10.40 -14.34 10.27
CA ASP A 40 9.04 -13.97 9.89
C ASP A 40 9.12 -12.55 9.31
N ARG A 41 9.28 -12.48 8.00
CA ARG A 41 9.31 -11.24 7.26
C ARG A 41 7.89 -10.73 7.21
N SER A 42 7.55 -9.91 8.17
CA SER A 42 6.21 -9.37 8.35
C SER A 42 5.77 -8.56 7.13
N THR A 43 4.53 -8.76 6.74
CA THR A 43 3.84 -7.91 5.77
C THR A 43 3.18 -6.76 6.51
N ALA A 44 3.34 -5.53 6.02
CA ALA A 44 2.80 -4.34 6.64
C ALA A 44 1.94 -3.52 5.68
N ALA A 45 0.80 -3.04 6.15
CA ALA A 45 -0.04 -2.10 5.42
C ALA A 45 -0.36 -0.88 6.28
N LEU A 46 -0.20 0.32 5.71
CA LEU A 46 -0.54 1.59 6.37
C LEU A 46 -1.41 2.43 5.46
N VAL A 47 -2.58 2.86 5.96
CA VAL A 47 -3.45 3.80 5.24
C VAL A 47 -3.73 5.01 6.10
N ILE A 48 -3.46 6.20 5.57
CA ILE A 48 -3.78 7.49 6.18
C ILE A 48 -4.67 8.26 5.22
N GLN A 49 -5.89 8.60 5.65
CA GLN A 49 -6.84 9.36 4.84
C GLN A 49 -7.32 10.59 5.59
N VAL A 50 -7.21 11.76 4.96
CA VAL A 50 -7.70 13.04 5.48
C VAL A 50 -8.58 13.69 4.43
N GLY A 51 -9.82 14.00 4.77
CA GLY A 51 -10.78 14.59 3.84
C GLY A 51 -12.07 13.77 3.72
N ARG A 52 -12.68 13.76 2.54
CA ARG A 52 -13.98 13.11 2.32
C ARG A 52 -13.95 12.18 1.11
N PHE A 53 -14.67 11.05 1.22
CA PHE A 53 -14.87 10.13 0.10
C PHE A 53 -13.59 9.55 -0.49
N ASN A 54 -12.50 9.51 0.29
CA ASN A 54 -11.27 8.83 -0.11
C ASN A 54 -11.43 7.32 0.05
N HIS A 55 -10.88 6.57 -0.89
CA HIS A 55 -10.94 5.12 -0.91
C HIS A 55 -9.56 4.52 -1.11
N ALA A 56 -9.16 3.61 -0.22
CA ALA A 56 -7.90 2.87 -0.35
C ALA A 56 -8.16 1.38 -0.16
N THR A 57 -7.67 0.58 -1.09
CA THR A 57 -7.69 -0.88 -1.03
C THR A 57 -6.28 -1.41 -1.16
N ILE A 58 -5.85 -2.27 -0.24
CA ILE A 58 -4.56 -2.94 -0.28
C ILE A 58 -4.80 -4.44 -0.17
N ASP A 59 -4.38 -5.18 -1.19
CA ASP A 59 -4.35 -6.64 -1.23
C ASP A 59 -2.90 -7.10 -1.27
N GLN A 60 -2.46 -7.83 -0.23
CA GLN A 60 -1.10 -8.32 -0.11
C GLN A 60 -1.11 -9.84 0.06
N GLN A 61 -0.66 -10.53 -0.98
CA GLN A 61 -0.41 -11.98 -0.99
C GLN A 61 1.10 -12.21 -1.13
N ALA A 62 1.87 -11.57 -0.25
CA ALA A 62 3.31 -11.48 -0.37
C ALA A 62 3.99 -11.64 0.99
N LYS A 63 5.27 -12.09 0.96
CA LYS A 63 6.12 -12.14 2.15
C LYS A 63 7.00 -10.90 2.21
N ALA A 64 7.32 -10.43 3.42
CA ALA A 64 8.21 -9.30 3.65
C ALA A 64 7.83 -8.04 2.83
N SER A 65 6.55 -7.77 2.69
CA SER A 65 6.07 -6.72 1.82
C SER A 65 5.47 -5.56 2.60
N SER A 66 5.61 -4.34 2.08
CA SER A 66 5.07 -3.15 2.70
C SER A 66 4.30 -2.30 1.70
N ALA A 67 3.09 -1.90 2.10
CA ALA A 67 2.27 -0.97 1.33
C ALA A 67 1.86 0.22 2.19
N SER A 68 2.07 1.43 1.69
CA SER A 68 1.62 2.64 2.36
C SER A 68 0.81 3.53 1.43
N VAL A 69 -0.32 4.03 1.92
CA VAL A 69 -1.19 4.97 1.21
C VAL A 69 -1.43 6.19 2.10
N SER A 70 -1.18 7.37 1.56
CA SER A 70 -1.53 8.65 2.18
C SER A 70 -2.38 9.47 1.21
N GLN A 71 -3.64 9.72 1.56
CA GLN A 71 -4.59 10.52 0.78
C GLN A 71 -5.01 11.75 1.57
N ILE A 72 -4.81 12.94 1.00
CA ILE A 72 -5.19 14.21 1.61
C ILE A 72 -6.01 15.01 0.60
N GLY A 73 -7.31 15.04 0.80
CA GLY A 73 -8.23 15.70 -0.13
C GLY A 73 -9.55 14.98 -0.21
N ASN A 74 -10.20 15.01 -1.38
CA ASN A 74 -11.51 14.41 -1.53
C ASN A 74 -11.58 13.52 -2.77
N HIS A 75 -12.36 12.42 -2.68
CA HIS A 75 -12.62 11.51 -3.79
C HIS A 75 -11.34 10.87 -4.38
N ASP A 76 -10.25 10.79 -3.60
CA ASP A 76 -9.03 10.11 -4.04
C ASP A 76 -9.18 8.59 -3.91
N THR A 77 -8.66 7.85 -4.90
CA THR A 77 -8.73 6.39 -4.93
C THR A 77 -7.34 5.79 -5.08
N ALA A 78 -7.02 4.78 -4.26
CA ALA A 78 -5.80 3.99 -4.37
C ALA A 78 -6.12 2.50 -4.30
N MET A 79 -5.72 1.73 -5.31
CA MET A 79 -5.88 0.28 -5.38
C MET A 79 -4.51 -0.36 -5.54
N LEU A 80 -4.07 -1.13 -4.55
CA LEU A 80 -2.76 -1.75 -4.51
C LEU A 80 -2.89 -3.26 -4.42
N SER A 81 -2.15 -3.99 -5.25
CA SER A 81 -2.07 -5.45 -5.23
C SER A 81 -0.60 -5.89 -5.28
N GLN A 82 -0.20 -6.75 -4.34
CA GLN A 82 1.15 -7.28 -4.22
C GLN A 82 1.11 -8.81 -4.11
N VAL A 83 1.83 -9.49 -5.02
CA VAL A 83 1.97 -10.94 -5.02
C VAL A 83 3.45 -11.30 -5.16
N GLY A 84 4.04 -11.96 -4.16
CA GLY A 84 5.45 -12.37 -4.23
C GLY A 84 6.24 -12.16 -2.95
N GLU A 85 7.45 -11.62 -3.05
CA GLU A 85 8.36 -11.44 -1.92
C GLU A 85 9.15 -10.12 -2.00
N ASP A 86 9.38 -9.46 -0.86
CA ASP A 86 10.11 -8.20 -0.73
C ASP A 86 9.54 -7.09 -1.64
N LEU A 87 8.25 -6.84 -1.54
CA LEU A 87 7.55 -5.84 -2.35
C LEU A 87 7.29 -4.56 -1.55
N LEU A 88 7.54 -3.42 -2.19
CA LEU A 88 7.30 -2.11 -1.58
C LEU A 88 6.40 -1.25 -2.47
N ILE A 89 5.30 -0.76 -1.90
CA ILE A 89 4.47 0.27 -2.53
C ILE A 89 4.33 1.48 -1.60
N ALA A 90 4.53 2.68 -2.15
CA ALA A 90 4.22 3.93 -1.50
C ALA A 90 3.38 4.83 -2.40
N VAL A 91 2.19 5.22 -1.93
CA VAL A 91 1.29 6.14 -2.63
C VAL A 91 1.04 7.37 -1.80
N LYS A 92 1.20 8.55 -2.40
CA LYS A 92 0.82 9.83 -1.82
C LYS A 92 -0.04 10.60 -2.80
N GLN A 93 -1.29 10.85 -2.43
CA GLN A 93 -2.23 11.65 -3.20
C GLN A 93 -2.62 12.91 -2.43
N GLY A 94 -2.60 14.05 -3.11
CA GLY A 94 -3.04 15.33 -2.56
C GLY A 94 -3.91 16.08 -3.55
N GLY A 95 -5.09 16.50 -3.13
CA GLY A 95 -6.05 17.24 -3.95
C GLY A 95 -7.38 16.52 -4.11
N ASP A 96 -7.93 16.50 -5.32
CA ASP A 96 -9.27 15.97 -5.53
C ASP A 96 -9.34 15.00 -6.72
N SER A 97 -10.04 13.89 -6.55
CA SER A 97 -10.36 12.94 -7.63
C SER A 97 -9.12 12.33 -8.32
N ASN A 98 -8.05 12.11 -7.57
CA ASN A 98 -6.88 11.42 -8.09
C ASN A 98 -7.06 9.89 -7.97
N ALA A 99 -6.54 9.14 -8.94
CA ALA A 99 -6.65 7.70 -8.98
C ALA A 99 -5.28 7.04 -9.18
N VAL A 100 -4.97 6.04 -8.36
CA VAL A 100 -3.76 5.22 -8.47
C VAL A 100 -4.15 3.74 -8.44
N THR A 101 -3.64 2.99 -9.41
CA THR A 101 -3.69 1.53 -9.42
C THR A 101 -2.28 0.99 -9.55
N ILE A 102 -1.85 0.13 -8.62
CA ILE A 102 -0.54 -0.49 -8.65
C ILE A 102 -0.68 -2.00 -8.48
N THR A 103 -0.10 -2.75 -9.41
CA THR A 103 0.01 -4.20 -9.33
C THR A 103 1.49 -4.59 -9.38
N GLN A 104 1.95 -5.34 -8.39
CA GLN A 104 3.30 -5.90 -8.33
C GLN A 104 3.24 -7.42 -8.24
N THR A 105 3.95 -8.11 -9.12
CA THR A 105 4.05 -9.58 -9.10
C THR A 105 5.52 -9.98 -9.28
N GLY A 106 6.12 -10.63 -8.27
CA GLY A 106 7.51 -11.07 -8.36
C GLY A 106 8.30 -10.85 -7.09
N GLN A 107 9.58 -10.46 -7.23
CA GLN A 107 10.50 -10.32 -6.10
C GLN A 107 11.27 -9.00 -6.15
N HIS A 108 11.51 -8.39 -4.97
CA HIS A 108 12.32 -7.17 -4.83
C HIS A 108 11.81 -6.01 -5.70
N LEU A 109 10.49 -5.82 -5.75
CA LEU A 109 9.87 -4.74 -6.54
C LEU A 109 9.58 -3.52 -5.67
N SER A 110 9.77 -2.33 -6.25
CA SER A 110 9.46 -1.07 -5.57
C SER A 110 8.71 -0.12 -6.50
N ALA A 111 7.55 0.38 -6.06
CA ALA A 111 6.78 1.40 -6.76
C ALA A 111 6.47 2.56 -5.82
N THR A 112 6.73 3.79 -6.27
CA THR A 112 6.35 5.01 -5.57
C THR A 112 5.53 5.88 -6.51
N VAL A 113 4.34 6.28 -6.08
CA VAL A 113 3.48 7.19 -6.85
C VAL A 113 3.13 8.42 -6.00
N ILE A 114 3.38 9.60 -6.55
CA ILE A 114 3.04 10.88 -5.94
C ILE A 114 2.15 11.65 -6.91
N GLN A 115 0.93 11.98 -6.49
CA GLN A 115 0.01 12.81 -7.27
C GLN A 115 -0.37 14.05 -6.47
N GLN A 116 -0.29 15.21 -7.10
CA GLN A 116 -0.73 16.49 -6.55
C GLN A 116 -1.56 17.26 -7.58
N GLY A 117 -2.76 17.66 -7.21
CA GLY A 117 -3.70 18.36 -8.09
C GLY A 117 -5.02 17.61 -8.22
N ARG A 118 -5.65 17.69 -9.39
CA ARG A 118 -6.98 17.14 -9.59
C ARG A 118 -7.06 16.21 -10.80
N ASN A 119 -7.87 15.16 -10.69
CA ASN A 119 -8.16 14.24 -11.80
C ASN A 119 -6.90 13.59 -12.41
N ASN A 120 -5.84 13.37 -11.62
CA ASN A 120 -4.66 12.65 -12.07
C ASN A 120 -4.89 11.13 -11.98
N GLN A 121 -4.37 10.40 -12.96
CA GLN A 121 -4.46 8.94 -12.99
C GLN A 121 -3.08 8.31 -13.21
N ALA A 122 -2.73 7.32 -12.40
CA ALA A 122 -1.52 6.53 -12.56
C ALA A 122 -1.84 5.02 -12.48
N ASP A 123 -1.51 4.30 -13.54
CA ASP A 123 -1.63 2.85 -13.63
C ASP A 123 -0.22 2.24 -13.74
N VAL A 124 0.19 1.48 -12.75
CA VAL A 124 1.52 0.87 -12.67
C VAL A 124 1.38 -0.64 -12.57
N SER A 125 2.05 -1.36 -13.45
CA SER A 125 2.18 -2.81 -13.41
C SER A 125 3.65 -3.20 -13.47
N GLN A 126 4.13 -3.92 -12.48
CA GLN A 126 5.48 -4.46 -12.44
C GLN A 126 5.42 -5.98 -12.29
N ALA A 127 6.11 -6.69 -13.19
CA ALA A 127 6.21 -8.15 -13.15
C ALA A 127 7.66 -8.59 -13.36
N GLY A 128 8.27 -9.23 -12.36
CA GLY A 128 9.66 -9.68 -12.48
C GLY A 128 10.45 -9.58 -11.20
N VAL A 129 11.74 -9.25 -11.31
CA VAL A 129 12.68 -9.21 -10.20
C VAL A 129 13.49 -7.92 -10.22
N GLY A 130 13.60 -7.26 -9.07
CA GLY A 130 14.47 -6.10 -8.88
C GLY A 130 14.02 -4.81 -9.58
N LEU A 131 12.76 -4.70 -9.98
CA LEU A 131 12.26 -3.51 -10.68
C LEU A 131 11.96 -2.37 -9.70
N ARG A 132 12.29 -1.15 -10.12
CA ARG A 132 11.98 0.07 -9.36
C ARG A 132 11.34 1.13 -10.25
N LEU A 133 10.25 1.70 -9.76
CA LEU A 133 9.53 2.76 -10.46
C LEU A 133 9.20 3.92 -9.52
N VAL A 134 9.32 5.13 -10.03
CA VAL A 134 8.82 6.34 -9.38
C VAL A 134 7.99 7.14 -10.38
N VAL A 135 6.76 7.45 -10.03
CA VAL A 135 5.86 8.31 -10.81
C VAL A 135 5.54 9.55 -9.98
N THR A 136 5.73 10.73 -10.57
CA THR A 136 5.31 12.00 -9.96
C THR A 136 4.45 12.77 -10.96
N GLN A 137 3.23 13.09 -10.55
CA GLN A 137 2.29 13.91 -11.31
C GLN A 137 1.93 15.16 -10.51
N VAL A 138 2.14 16.33 -11.09
CA VAL A 138 1.78 17.62 -10.49
C VAL A 138 0.96 18.40 -11.50
N GLY A 139 -0.19 18.91 -11.07
CA GLY A 139 -1.16 19.59 -11.93
C GLY A 139 -2.44 18.78 -12.10
N ASP A 140 -3.24 19.13 -13.08
CA ASP A 140 -4.57 18.57 -13.26
C ASP A 140 -4.66 17.69 -14.52
N GLY A 141 -5.39 16.58 -14.42
CA GLY A 141 -5.74 15.72 -15.55
C GLY A 141 -4.60 14.89 -16.14
N GLY A 142 -3.47 14.77 -15.44
CA GLY A 142 -2.34 13.95 -15.87
C GLY A 142 -2.67 12.47 -15.89
N ARG A 143 -2.20 11.74 -16.92
CA ARG A 143 -2.33 10.28 -17.01
C ARG A 143 -0.99 9.63 -17.28
N VAL A 144 -0.64 8.64 -16.48
CA VAL A 144 0.57 7.83 -16.65
C VAL A 144 0.17 6.36 -16.59
N ARG A 145 0.67 5.60 -17.55
CA ARG A 145 0.58 4.13 -17.53
C ARG A 145 1.97 3.56 -17.76
N THR A 146 2.42 2.70 -16.85
CA THR A 146 3.71 2.04 -16.93
C THR A 146 3.56 0.53 -16.72
N VAL A 147 4.20 -0.24 -17.58
CA VAL A 147 4.28 -1.69 -17.50
C VAL A 147 5.75 -2.09 -17.63
N GLN A 148 6.25 -2.87 -16.68
CA GLN A 148 7.63 -3.37 -16.64
C GLN A 148 7.64 -4.88 -16.39
#